data_e23e0da1b32b9c72698b92df00c88fcd
#
_entry.id   e23e0da1b32b9c72698b92df00c88fcd
#
_cell.length_a   1.000
_cell.length_b   1.000
_cell.length_c   1.000
_cell.angle_alpha   90.00
_cell.angle_beta   90.00
_cell.angle_gamma   90.00
#
_symmetry.space_group_name_H-M   'P 1'
#
loop_
_entity.id
_entity.type
_entity.pdbx_description
1 polymer ?
#
loop_
_entity_poly.entity_id
_entity_poly.type
_entity_poly.pdbx_seq_one_letter_code
_entity_poly.pdbx_strand_id
1 'polypeptide(L)'
;MVAVLQLAAAVLLAVPADTSAVIAAPDTASTPHPAVRLTISATDTIPRRRSRAIEVSDGYAMRLRIHRYASYTTIPLFAAQSIAGNQMYQSGGSDPAWAKSLHRVGAGGLATLFTVNTVTGVWNLWESRGVSEGRTARLIHSTLMLAADAGFTYAGVKLGPEATRSGVKRREHRRLAIISMSTALTGYATMLVANR
;
A
#
# COMPACT_ATOMS: atom_id res chain seq x y z
N MET A 1 -8.55 1.77 19.28
CA MET A 1 -7.19 1.84 18.70
C MET A 1 -6.55 0.45 18.56
N VAL A 2 -6.62 -0.42 19.54
CA VAL A 2 -6.01 -1.77 19.51
C VAL A 2 -6.54 -2.66 18.38
N ALA A 3 -7.86 -2.66 18.10
CA ALA A 3 -8.49 -3.50 17.07
C ALA A 3 -8.08 -3.14 15.62
N VAL A 4 -7.74 -1.89 15.34
CA VAL A 4 -7.32 -1.45 13.99
C VAL A 4 -5.87 -1.87 13.71
N LEU A 5 -5.02 -1.87 14.75
CA LEU A 5 -3.65 -2.37 14.65
C LEU A 5 -3.60 -3.90 14.45
N GLN A 6 -4.54 -4.63 15.08
CA GLN A 6 -4.62 -6.09 14.95
C GLN A 6 -5.09 -6.55 13.56
N LEU A 7 -5.94 -5.80 12.88
CA LEU A 7 -6.38 -6.14 11.52
C LEU A 7 -5.25 -5.95 10.49
N ALA A 8 -4.43 -4.92 10.65
CA ALA A 8 -3.24 -4.70 9.82
C ALA A 8 -2.17 -5.77 10.04
N ALA A 9 -2.01 -6.28 11.28
CA ALA A 9 -1.08 -7.35 11.61
C ALA A 9 -1.52 -8.72 11.09
N ALA A 10 -2.83 -9.00 11.05
CA ALA A 10 -3.36 -10.29 10.60
C ALA A 10 -3.20 -10.52 9.09
N VAL A 11 -3.19 -9.46 8.28
CA VAL A 11 -2.96 -9.56 6.83
C VAL A 11 -1.49 -9.79 6.49
N LEU A 12 -0.56 -9.35 7.36
CA LEU A 12 0.89 -9.55 7.19
C LEU A 12 1.36 -10.97 7.53
N LEU A 13 0.57 -11.76 8.28
CA LEU A 13 0.93 -13.12 8.71
C LEU A 13 0.46 -14.23 7.77
N ALA A 14 -0.24 -13.91 6.68
CA ALA A 14 -0.77 -14.88 5.72
C ALA A 14 0.11 -15.10 4.48
N VAL A 15 1.38 -14.69 4.49
CA VAL A 15 2.35 -15.04 3.46
C VAL A 15 2.98 -16.38 3.84
N PRO A 16 2.82 -17.46 3.05
CA PRO A 16 3.50 -18.72 3.33
C PRO A 16 5.02 -18.52 3.20
N ALA A 17 5.72 -18.76 4.29
CA ALA A 17 7.17 -18.85 4.28
C ALA A 17 7.54 -20.19 3.62
N ASP A 18 8.15 -20.14 2.44
CA ASP A 18 8.81 -21.29 1.83
C ASP A 18 9.99 -21.72 2.71
N THR A 19 9.71 -22.73 3.52
CA THR A 19 10.74 -23.38 4.35
C THR A 19 11.48 -24.37 3.47
N SER A 20 12.57 -23.94 2.86
CA SER A 20 13.56 -24.84 2.29
C SER A 20 14.27 -25.58 3.42
N ALA A 21 13.83 -26.81 3.71
CA ALA A 21 14.49 -27.71 4.62
C ALA A 21 15.83 -28.16 4.03
N VAL A 22 16.91 -27.70 4.60
CA VAL A 22 18.26 -28.22 4.34
C VAL A 22 18.37 -29.52 5.10
N ILE A 23 18.32 -30.66 4.37
CA ILE A 23 18.62 -31.98 4.91
C ILE A 23 20.13 -32.14 4.95
N ALA A 24 20.70 -32.19 6.14
CA ALA A 24 22.10 -32.57 6.35
C ALA A 24 22.25 -34.07 6.09
N ALA A 25 23.15 -34.44 5.14
CA ALA A 25 23.57 -35.80 4.91
C ALA A 25 24.73 -36.17 5.85
N PRO A 26 24.80 -37.42 6.34
CA PRO A 26 25.86 -37.85 7.24
C PRO A 26 27.19 -38.15 6.48
N ASP A 27 28.29 -37.83 7.13
CA ASP A 27 29.67 -38.17 6.73
C ASP A 27 29.87 -39.68 6.66
N THR A 28 30.33 -40.16 5.53
CA THR A 28 30.95 -41.49 5.44
C THR A 28 32.24 -41.46 4.60
N ALA A 29 33.29 -41.72 5.32
CA ALA A 29 34.56 -42.35 5.00
C ALA A 29 35.13 -42.30 3.56
N SER A 30 36.35 -41.84 3.56
CA SER A 30 37.36 -41.79 2.50
C SER A 30 37.70 -43.12 1.85
N THR A 31 37.66 -43.16 0.51
CA THR A 31 38.49 -44.03 -0.30
C THR A 31 39.16 -43.21 -1.41
N PRO A 32 40.44 -43.42 -1.69
CA PRO A 32 41.17 -42.64 -2.72
C PRO A 32 40.78 -43.17 -4.11
N HIS A 33 40.15 -42.35 -4.91
CA HIS A 33 39.93 -42.62 -6.32
C HIS A 33 40.87 -41.76 -7.20
N PRO A 34 41.30 -42.28 -8.35
CA PRO A 34 42.26 -41.58 -9.22
C PRO A 34 41.64 -40.30 -9.76
N ALA A 35 42.47 -39.26 -9.78
CA ALA A 35 42.11 -37.93 -10.24
C ALA A 35 41.67 -37.98 -11.72
N VAL A 36 40.35 -37.98 -11.94
CA VAL A 36 39.77 -37.63 -13.24
C VAL A 36 39.90 -36.13 -13.39
N ARG A 37 40.80 -35.71 -14.24
CA ARG A 37 40.98 -34.31 -14.65
C ARG A 37 39.74 -33.91 -15.47
N LEU A 38 38.73 -33.39 -14.81
CA LEU A 38 37.61 -32.73 -15.48
C LEU A 38 38.14 -31.45 -16.10
N THR A 39 38.43 -31.51 -17.41
CA THR A 39 38.53 -30.30 -18.23
C THR A 39 37.16 -29.64 -18.27
N ILE A 40 36.95 -28.67 -17.41
CA ILE A 40 35.78 -27.76 -17.51
C ILE A 40 36.03 -26.93 -18.77
N SER A 41 35.42 -27.33 -19.88
CA SER A 41 35.28 -26.45 -21.04
C SER A 41 34.53 -25.22 -20.59
N ALA A 42 35.25 -24.12 -20.44
CA ALA A 42 34.68 -22.81 -20.22
C ALA A 42 33.98 -22.34 -21.52
N THR A 43 32.83 -22.91 -21.83
CA THR A 43 32.03 -22.44 -22.94
C THR A 43 30.57 -22.83 -22.71
N ASP A 44 29.92 -22.08 -21.83
CA ASP A 44 28.53 -21.72 -21.97
C ASP A 44 28.23 -20.59 -20.97
N THR A 45 28.83 -19.43 -21.23
CA THR A 45 28.25 -18.19 -20.75
C THR A 45 26.96 -18.00 -21.54
N ILE A 46 25.87 -18.58 -21.03
CA ILE A 46 24.54 -18.20 -21.47
C ILE A 46 24.49 -16.65 -21.36
N PRO A 47 24.37 -15.93 -22.46
CA PRO A 47 24.35 -14.48 -22.41
C PRO A 47 23.16 -14.10 -21.52
N ARG A 48 23.45 -13.67 -20.30
CA ARG A 48 22.44 -13.15 -19.37
C ARG A 48 21.78 -12.00 -20.12
N ARG A 49 20.59 -12.27 -20.65
CA ARG A 49 19.80 -11.31 -21.41
C ARG A 49 19.69 -10.07 -20.53
N ARG A 50 20.50 -9.05 -20.82
CA ARG A 50 20.41 -7.78 -20.09
C ARG A 50 18.96 -7.35 -20.17
N SER A 51 18.32 -7.18 -19.02
CA SER A 51 16.99 -6.63 -18.98
C SER A 51 17.03 -5.33 -19.78
N ARG A 52 16.21 -5.26 -20.83
CA ARG A 52 16.12 -4.09 -21.70
C ARG A 52 15.74 -2.93 -20.77
N ALA A 53 16.61 -1.93 -20.65
CA ALA A 53 16.29 -0.72 -19.92
C ALA A 53 15.02 -0.16 -20.54
N ILE A 54 13.93 -0.15 -19.76
CA ILE A 54 12.67 0.44 -20.20
C ILE A 54 12.85 1.92 -19.95
N GLU A 55 12.98 2.66 -21.03
CA GLU A 55 13.07 4.11 -21.01
C GLU A 55 11.70 4.64 -20.57
N VAL A 56 11.63 5.16 -19.36
CA VAL A 56 10.46 5.89 -18.86
C VAL A 56 10.66 7.37 -19.15
N SER A 57 9.57 8.08 -19.45
CA SER A 57 9.64 9.52 -19.77
C SER A 57 10.04 10.36 -18.54
N ASP A 58 10.60 11.54 -18.78
CA ASP A 58 10.82 12.54 -17.72
C ASP A 58 9.53 12.87 -16.97
N GLY A 59 8.41 12.87 -17.68
CA GLY A 59 7.08 13.04 -17.12
C GLY A 59 6.70 11.93 -16.13
N TYR A 60 7.11 10.69 -16.36
CA TYR A 60 6.92 9.59 -15.40
C TYR A 60 7.65 9.87 -14.09
N ALA A 61 8.91 10.26 -14.16
CA ALA A 61 9.73 10.54 -12.98
C ALA A 61 9.14 11.72 -12.16
N MET A 62 8.67 12.76 -12.83
CA MET A 62 8.02 13.89 -12.18
C MET A 62 6.72 13.47 -11.48
N ARG A 63 5.82 12.75 -12.17
CA ARG A 63 4.56 12.26 -11.59
C ARG A 63 4.81 11.32 -10.41
N LEU A 64 5.83 10.45 -10.49
CA LEU A 64 6.19 9.56 -9.40
C LEU A 64 6.67 10.34 -8.16
N ARG A 65 7.40 11.43 -8.36
CA ARG A 65 7.83 12.31 -7.27
C ARG A 65 6.63 12.99 -6.61
N ILE A 66 5.72 13.56 -7.40
CA ILE A 66 4.48 14.18 -6.90
C ILE A 66 3.65 13.15 -6.13
N HIS A 67 3.44 11.97 -6.70
CA HIS A 67 2.72 10.87 -6.08
C HIS A 67 3.30 10.47 -4.72
N ARG A 68 4.62 10.34 -4.61
CA ARG A 68 5.30 10.01 -3.35
C ARG A 68 5.11 11.07 -2.29
N TYR A 69 5.29 12.35 -2.61
CA TYR A 69 5.10 13.43 -1.64
C TYR A 69 3.65 13.55 -1.19
N ALA A 70 2.69 13.43 -2.09
CA ALA A 70 1.27 13.39 -1.74
C ALA A 70 0.96 12.19 -0.83
N SER A 71 1.52 11.01 -1.10
CA SER A 71 1.36 9.82 -0.26
C SER A 71 1.95 10.01 1.14
N TYR A 72 3.13 10.61 1.27
CA TYR A 72 3.72 10.89 2.59
C TYR A 72 2.87 11.85 3.41
N THR A 73 2.29 12.87 2.76
CA THR A 73 1.42 13.85 3.42
C THR A 73 0.09 13.22 3.86
N THR A 74 -0.36 12.17 3.20
CA THR A 74 -1.61 11.46 3.55
C THR A 74 -1.54 10.82 4.94
N ILE A 75 -0.39 10.30 5.37
CA ILE A 75 -0.24 9.58 6.66
C ILE A 75 -0.54 10.48 7.87
N PRO A 76 0.13 11.64 8.06
CA PRO A 76 -0.19 12.53 9.18
C PRO A 76 -1.63 13.06 9.09
N LEU A 77 -2.17 13.23 7.88
CA LEU A 77 -3.54 13.68 7.72
C LEU A 77 -4.55 12.60 8.12
N PHE A 78 -4.27 11.32 7.90
CA PHE A 78 -5.05 10.21 8.44
C PHE A 78 -5.05 10.20 9.97
N ALA A 79 -3.92 10.47 10.61
CA ALA A 79 -3.84 10.57 12.06
C ALA A 79 -4.72 11.74 12.57
N ALA A 80 -4.61 12.90 11.97
CA ALA A 80 -5.43 14.07 12.32
C ALA A 80 -6.93 13.81 12.14
N GLN A 81 -7.32 13.19 11.03
CA GLN A 81 -8.71 12.78 10.77
C GLN A 81 -9.23 11.77 11.79
N SER A 82 -8.39 10.80 12.17
CA SER A 82 -8.76 9.79 13.16
C SER A 82 -8.99 10.42 14.54
N ILE A 83 -8.15 11.37 14.95
CA ILE A 83 -8.28 12.10 16.21
C ILE A 83 -9.57 12.94 16.20
N ALA A 84 -9.75 13.78 15.19
CA ALA A 84 -10.92 14.65 15.08
C ALA A 84 -12.22 13.85 14.95
N GLY A 85 -12.25 12.84 14.09
CA GLY A 85 -13.42 11.99 13.88
C GLY A 85 -13.80 11.17 15.11
N ASN A 86 -12.79 10.67 15.86
CA ASN A 86 -13.05 9.97 17.12
C ASN A 86 -13.61 10.91 18.20
N GLN A 87 -13.09 12.13 18.31
CA GLN A 87 -13.60 13.13 19.21
C GLN A 87 -15.06 13.47 18.90
N MET A 88 -15.39 13.71 17.63
CA MET A 88 -16.77 13.96 17.19
C MET A 88 -17.68 12.76 17.44
N TYR A 89 -17.17 11.54 17.28
CA TYR A 89 -17.96 10.34 17.56
C TYR A 89 -18.30 10.21 19.06
N GLN A 90 -17.34 10.49 19.95
CA GLN A 90 -17.51 10.38 21.40
C GLN A 90 -18.41 11.48 21.98
N SER A 91 -18.38 12.68 21.40
CA SER A 91 -19.19 13.81 21.87
C SER A 91 -20.70 13.71 21.61
N GLY A 92 -21.13 12.68 20.85
CA GLY A 92 -22.54 12.35 20.69
C GLY A 92 -23.41 13.40 19.98
N GLY A 93 -22.81 14.42 19.36
CA GLY A 93 -23.48 15.53 18.69
C GLY A 93 -23.13 16.90 19.26
N SER A 94 -22.56 16.97 20.47
CA SER A 94 -22.00 18.19 21.05
C SER A 94 -20.53 18.39 20.64
N ASP A 95 -20.28 18.32 19.32
CA ASP A 95 -18.93 18.24 18.78
C ASP A 95 -18.13 19.52 19.02
N PRO A 96 -16.89 19.44 19.58
CA PRO A 96 -16.03 20.60 19.76
C PRO A 96 -15.71 21.30 18.46
N ALA A 97 -15.66 22.64 18.47
CA ALA A 97 -15.43 23.44 17.26
C ALA A 97 -14.13 23.08 16.55
N TRP A 98 -13.05 22.83 17.30
CA TRP A 98 -11.76 22.43 16.74
C TRP A 98 -11.84 21.09 15.99
N ALA A 99 -12.57 20.10 16.53
CA ALA A 99 -12.71 18.79 15.90
C ALA A 99 -13.51 18.88 14.60
N LYS A 100 -14.60 19.65 14.60
CA LYS A 100 -15.37 19.93 13.38
C LYS A 100 -14.54 20.60 12.31
N SER A 101 -13.77 21.64 12.69
CA SER A 101 -12.93 22.37 11.77
C SER A 101 -11.83 21.47 11.19
N LEU A 102 -11.08 20.77 12.06
CA LEU A 102 -10.02 19.87 11.65
C LEU A 102 -10.54 18.74 10.76
N HIS A 103 -11.67 18.14 11.11
CA HIS A 103 -12.28 17.06 10.32
C HIS A 103 -12.73 17.56 8.94
N ARG A 104 -13.33 18.74 8.85
CA ARG A 104 -13.80 19.32 7.58
C ARG A 104 -12.62 19.69 6.67
N VAL A 105 -11.65 20.43 7.19
CA VAL A 105 -10.47 20.86 6.44
C VAL A 105 -9.63 19.66 6.02
N GLY A 106 -9.42 18.72 6.94
CA GLY A 106 -8.68 17.51 6.67
C GLY A 106 -9.37 16.59 5.65
N ALA A 107 -10.70 16.51 5.65
CA ALA A 107 -11.44 15.78 4.62
C ALA A 107 -11.24 16.39 3.22
N GLY A 108 -11.26 17.73 3.11
CA GLY A 108 -10.93 18.42 1.86
C GLY A 108 -9.48 18.17 1.42
N GLY A 109 -8.54 18.23 2.37
CA GLY A 109 -7.13 17.90 2.13
C GLY A 109 -6.94 16.47 1.63
N LEU A 110 -7.59 15.48 2.27
CA LEU A 110 -7.55 14.09 1.82
C LEU A 110 -8.14 13.92 0.42
N ALA A 111 -9.29 14.53 0.12
CA ALA A 111 -9.89 14.48 -1.22
C ALA A 111 -8.92 15.01 -2.28
N THR A 112 -8.23 16.11 -2.01
CA THR A 112 -7.22 16.69 -2.90
C THR A 112 -6.03 15.73 -3.09
N LEU A 113 -5.47 15.19 -1.99
CA LEU A 113 -4.33 14.27 -2.06
C LEU A 113 -4.69 12.97 -2.79
N PHE A 114 -5.87 12.41 -2.54
CA PHE A 114 -6.33 11.22 -3.25
C PHE A 114 -6.54 11.50 -4.74
N THR A 115 -7.11 12.65 -5.12
CA THR A 115 -7.23 13.04 -6.53
C THR A 115 -5.86 13.12 -7.20
N VAL A 116 -4.88 13.79 -6.58
CA VAL A 116 -3.51 13.89 -7.11
C VAL A 116 -2.88 12.50 -7.23
N ASN A 117 -3.01 11.68 -6.19
CA ASN A 117 -2.46 10.32 -6.18
C ASN A 117 -3.12 9.41 -7.23
N THR A 118 -4.43 9.49 -7.40
CA THR A 118 -5.15 8.68 -8.40
C THR A 118 -4.75 9.09 -9.81
N VAL A 119 -4.72 10.38 -10.13
CA VAL A 119 -4.31 10.86 -11.46
C VAL A 119 -2.86 10.46 -11.76
N THR A 120 -1.94 10.76 -10.87
CA THR A 120 -0.51 10.43 -11.09
C THR A 120 -0.25 8.93 -11.07
N GLY A 121 -0.91 8.19 -10.20
CA GLY A 121 -0.77 6.74 -10.05
C GLY A 121 -1.31 5.97 -11.25
N VAL A 122 -2.52 6.29 -11.71
CA VAL A 122 -3.13 5.65 -12.89
C VAL A 122 -2.31 5.92 -14.15
N TRP A 123 -1.86 7.15 -14.33
CA TRP A 123 -1.01 7.49 -15.47
C TRP A 123 0.31 6.74 -15.44
N ASN A 124 1.00 6.70 -14.31
CA ASN A 124 2.24 5.96 -14.16
C ASN A 124 2.04 4.45 -14.34
N LEU A 125 0.93 3.90 -13.84
CA LEU A 125 0.57 2.49 -14.06
C LEU A 125 0.39 2.18 -15.55
N TRP A 126 -0.28 3.06 -16.28
CA TRP A 126 -0.46 2.94 -17.72
C TRP A 126 0.85 3.00 -18.49
N GLU A 127 1.70 3.97 -18.19
CA GLU A 127 3.00 4.14 -18.85
C GLU A 127 3.94 2.96 -18.55
N SER A 128 3.92 2.44 -17.32
CA SER A 128 4.74 1.31 -16.91
C SER A 128 4.13 -0.07 -17.18
N ARG A 129 3.05 -0.18 -17.97
CA ARG A 129 2.36 -1.46 -18.23
C ARG A 129 3.23 -2.52 -18.88
N GLY A 130 4.26 -2.12 -19.63
CA GLY A 130 5.24 -3.00 -20.27
C GLY A 130 6.33 -3.51 -19.32
N VAL A 131 6.44 -2.94 -18.11
CA VAL A 131 7.44 -3.32 -17.10
C VAL A 131 6.93 -4.51 -16.32
N SER A 132 7.54 -5.68 -16.47
CA SER A 132 7.15 -6.91 -15.74
C SER A 132 7.57 -6.87 -14.28
N GLU A 133 8.73 -6.29 -13.97
CA GLU A 133 9.25 -6.20 -12.61
C GLU A 133 8.31 -5.39 -11.70
N GLY A 134 7.95 -5.96 -10.55
CA GLY A 134 7.04 -5.33 -9.57
C GLY A 134 5.61 -5.10 -10.06
N ARG A 135 5.20 -5.66 -11.22
CA ARG A 135 3.86 -5.45 -11.80
C ARG A 135 2.74 -5.87 -10.85
N THR A 136 2.87 -7.02 -10.22
CA THR A 136 1.86 -7.53 -9.28
C THR A 136 1.67 -6.58 -8.11
N ALA A 137 2.76 -6.10 -7.52
CA ALA A 137 2.69 -5.15 -6.40
C ALA A 137 2.03 -3.83 -6.82
N ARG A 138 2.37 -3.30 -8.01
CA ARG A 138 1.73 -2.09 -8.55
C ARG A 138 0.22 -2.28 -8.77
N LEU A 139 -0.19 -3.44 -9.29
CA LEU A 139 -1.62 -3.74 -9.51
C LEU A 139 -2.37 -3.87 -8.19
N ILE A 140 -1.84 -4.62 -7.22
CA ILE A 140 -2.44 -4.75 -5.88
C ILE A 140 -2.56 -3.38 -5.22
N HIS A 141 -1.47 -2.60 -5.19
CA HIS A 141 -1.47 -1.24 -4.66
C HIS A 141 -2.56 -0.38 -5.30
N SER A 142 -2.60 -0.32 -6.62
CA SER A 142 -3.57 0.51 -7.35
C SER A 142 -5.01 0.08 -7.07
N THR A 143 -5.29 -1.22 -7.02
CA THR A 143 -6.63 -1.74 -6.71
C THR A 143 -7.06 -1.36 -5.30
N LEU A 144 -6.18 -1.52 -4.30
CA LEU A 144 -6.46 -1.15 -2.92
C LEU A 144 -6.67 0.36 -2.77
N MET A 145 -5.85 1.17 -3.44
CA MET A 145 -5.99 2.64 -3.38
C MET A 145 -7.29 3.11 -4.03
N LEU A 146 -7.69 2.57 -5.18
CA LEU A 146 -8.97 2.90 -5.82
C LEU A 146 -10.16 2.46 -4.98
N ALA A 147 -10.09 1.30 -4.33
CA ALA A 147 -11.14 0.85 -3.41
C ALA A 147 -11.25 1.76 -2.17
N ALA A 148 -10.11 2.19 -1.62
CA ALA A 148 -10.08 3.15 -0.51
C ALA A 148 -10.66 4.52 -0.92
N ASP A 149 -10.29 5.01 -2.11
CA ASP A 149 -10.77 6.29 -2.66
C ASP A 149 -12.30 6.28 -2.85
N ALA A 150 -12.84 5.21 -3.43
CA ALA A 150 -14.28 5.02 -3.56
C ALA A 150 -14.99 5.01 -2.18
N GLY A 151 -14.40 4.30 -1.19
CA GLY A 151 -14.93 4.26 0.17
C GLY A 151 -14.91 5.61 0.87
N PHE A 152 -13.81 6.38 0.76
CA PHE A 152 -13.75 7.74 1.29
C PHE A 152 -14.70 8.70 0.60
N THR A 153 -14.83 8.61 -0.72
CA THR A 153 -15.78 9.42 -1.48
C THR A 153 -17.21 9.16 -1.00
N TYR A 154 -17.61 7.90 -0.88
CA TYR A 154 -18.93 7.56 -0.38
C TYR A 154 -19.13 8.00 1.07
N ALA A 155 -18.13 7.78 1.94
CA ALA A 155 -18.17 8.22 3.33
C ALA A 155 -18.33 9.74 3.43
N GLY A 156 -17.56 10.51 2.66
CA GLY A 156 -17.58 11.97 2.71
C GLY A 156 -18.84 12.57 2.09
N VAL A 157 -19.15 12.18 0.86
CA VAL A 157 -20.20 12.81 0.06
C VAL A 157 -21.61 12.32 0.48
N LYS A 158 -21.76 11.02 0.70
CA LYS A 158 -23.07 10.42 1.01
C LYS A 158 -23.34 10.34 2.50
N LEU A 159 -22.45 9.70 3.26
CA LEU A 159 -22.69 9.46 4.68
C LEU A 159 -22.37 10.66 5.57
N GLY A 160 -21.44 11.55 5.18
CA GLY A 160 -21.06 12.72 5.97
C GLY A 160 -22.23 13.62 6.35
N PRO A 161 -23.03 14.11 5.38
CA PRO A 161 -24.20 14.94 5.68
C PRO A 161 -25.26 14.19 6.51
N GLU A 162 -25.45 12.89 6.30
CA GLU A 162 -26.42 12.08 7.04
C GLU A 162 -25.96 11.80 8.47
N ALA A 163 -24.63 11.68 8.69
CA ALA A 163 -24.03 11.42 10.00
C ALA A 163 -24.27 12.57 11.01
N THR A 164 -24.50 13.79 10.53
CA THR A 164 -24.85 14.92 11.39
C THR A 164 -26.27 14.85 11.94
N ARG A 165 -27.15 14.07 11.30
CA ARG A 165 -28.57 13.98 11.61
C ARG A 165 -28.98 12.66 12.27
N SER A 166 -28.16 11.62 12.13
CA SER A 166 -28.51 10.27 12.56
C SER A 166 -27.33 9.55 13.20
N GLY A 167 -27.51 9.04 14.42
CA GLY A 167 -26.50 8.23 15.11
C GLY A 167 -26.19 6.91 14.39
N VAL A 168 -27.16 6.34 13.67
CA VAL A 168 -26.92 5.15 12.83
C VAL A 168 -25.98 5.50 11.68
N LYS A 169 -26.25 6.60 10.95
CA LYS A 169 -25.42 7.06 9.85
C LYS A 169 -24.03 7.51 10.30
N ARG A 170 -23.92 8.05 11.51
CA ARG A 170 -22.62 8.36 12.12
C ARG A 170 -21.77 7.10 12.34
N ARG A 171 -22.36 6.00 12.78
CA ARG A 171 -21.67 4.71 12.90
C ARG A 171 -21.25 4.14 11.55
N GLU A 172 -22.13 4.21 10.55
CA GLU A 172 -21.84 3.77 9.19
C GLU A 172 -20.69 4.57 8.57
N HIS A 173 -20.75 5.91 8.66
CA HIS A 173 -19.69 6.81 8.21
C HIS A 173 -18.34 6.44 8.86
N ARG A 174 -18.31 6.33 10.19
CA ARG A 174 -17.10 5.96 10.93
C ARG A 174 -16.56 4.60 10.51
N ARG A 175 -17.43 3.60 10.39
CA ARG A 175 -17.04 2.23 9.99
C ARG A 175 -16.40 2.23 8.59
N LEU A 176 -17.06 2.88 7.63
CA LEU A 176 -16.56 2.94 6.26
C LEU A 176 -15.25 3.72 6.18
N ALA A 177 -15.13 4.86 6.88
CA ALA A 177 -13.89 5.63 6.93
C ALA A 177 -12.72 4.81 7.50
N ILE A 178 -12.94 4.03 8.56
CA ILE A 178 -11.91 3.14 9.15
C ILE A 178 -11.51 2.04 8.15
N ILE A 179 -12.47 1.41 7.49
CA ILE A 179 -12.19 0.38 6.47
C ILE A 179 -11.38 0.97 5.32
N SER A 180 -11.80 2.11 4.79
CA SER A 180 -11.11 2.79 3.69
C SER A 180 -9.69 3.20 4.06
N MET A 181 -9.50 3.73 5.27
CA MET A 181 -8.17 4.07 5.79
C MET A 181 -7.27 2.85 5.93
N SER A 182 -7.79 1.75 6.48
CA SER A 182 -7.05 0.48 6.60
C SER A 182 -6.66 -0.09 5.23
N THR A 183 -7.57 -0.02 4.27
CA THR A 183 -7.32 -0.43 2.88
C THR A 183 -6.22 0.41 2.23
N ALA A 184 -6.25 1.73 2.40
CA ALA A 184 -5.22 2.63 1.90
C ALA A 184 -3.85 2.35 2.54
N LEU A 185 -3.80 2.14 3.87
CA LEU A 185 -2.56 1.80 4.57
C LEU A 185 -1.98 0.46 4.13
N THR A 186 -2.84 -0.53 3.84
CA THR A 186 -2.41 -1.82 3.27
C THR A 186 -1.84 -1.63 1.87
N GLY A 187 -2.48 -0.84 1.02
CA GLY A 187 -1.96 -0.47 -0.30
C GLY A 187 -0.61 0.23 -0.21
N TYR A 188 -0.45 1.15 0.74
CA TYR A 188 0.82 1.82 0.99
C TYR A 188 1.92 0.84 1.43
N ALA A 189 1.62 -0.04 2.38
CA ALA A 189 2.54 -1.05 2.88
C ALA A 189 2.99 -2.02 1.77
N THR A 190 2.12 -2.37 0.84
CA THR A 190 2.45 -3.23 -0.32
C THR A 190 3.63 -2.66 -1.11
N MET A 191 3.65 -1.34 -1.36
CA MET A 191 4.75 -0.70 -2.10
C MET A 191 6.03 -0.57 -1.26
N LEU A 192 5.92 -0.42 0.05
CA LEU A 192 7.11 -0.40 0.94
C LEU A 192 7.83 -1.75 0.95
N VAL A 193 7.07 -2.84 0.96
CA VAL A 193 7.63 -4.20 0.96
C VAL A 193 8.21 -4.55 -0.42
N ALA A 194 7.52 -4.20 -1.50
CA ALA A 194 7.95 -4.52 -2.85
C ALA A 194 9.22 -3.77 -3.33
N ASN A 195 9.55 -2.65 -2.68
CA ASN A 195 10.72 -1.83 -3.02
C ASN A 195 11.96 -2.13 -2.14
N ARG A 196 11.93 -3.19 -1.33
CA ARG A 196 13.07 -3.69 -0.55
C ARG A 196 13.81 -4.77 -1.32
#